data_b4a9aeb1fb599950bf6f83743b9ff191
#
_entry.id   b4a9aeb1fb599950bf6f83743b9ff191
#
_cell.length_a   1.000
_cell.length_b   1.000
_cell.length_c   1.000
_cell.angle_alpha   90.00
_cell.angle_beta   90.00
_cell.angle_gamma   90.00
#
_symmetry.space_group_name_H-M   'P 1'
#
loop_
_entity.id
_entity.type
_entity.pdbx_description
1 polymer ?
#
loop_
_entity_poly.entity_id
_entity_poly.type
_entity_poly.pdbx_seq_one_letter_code
_entity_poly.pdbx_strand_id
1 'polypeptide(L)'
;MTANENAPASNEGASRLHQPAVDSTRSGHRSQITDQLDKFNSAWVAQGYPPIQYRGGTGVTQLLPAGPAPDTCRLLLCGALWASQKAVKNAATLVHPEDLDEPHRTIWAAIVTLAGRGITGAQAVMDEIIRTGDASQLVRDELTQATTAGGVPEAIPYYCAQILAGHFRRAVESHGTGLVGWSATASEDELWEHVVTGGTRLRGLHDRLTAARKGAGDAHE
;
A
#
# COMPACT_ATOMS: atom_id res chain seq x y z
N MET A 1 68.22 10.18 -30.96
CA MET A 1 68.35 11.62 -30.69
C MET A 1 67.01 12.06 -30.19
N THR A 2 66.80 12.48 -29.04
CA THR A 2 67.47 12.95 -27.84
C THR A 2 66.63 12.61 -26.65
N ALA A 3 67.24 12.13 -25.61
CA ALA A 3 66.72 12.00 -24.29
C ALA A 3 66.21 13.34 -23.74
N ASN A 4 65.24 13.30 -22.87
CA ASN A 4 65.25 14.18 -21.69
C ASN A 4 64.60 13.50 -20.49
N GLU A 5 65.46 13.10 -19.57
CA GLU A 5 65.20 12.87 -18.16
C GLU A 5 64.70 14.15 -17.52
N ASN A 6 63.68 14.02 -16.64
CA ASN A 6 63.62 14.79 -15.41
C ASN A 6 62.56 14.19 -14.49
N ALA A 7 62.97 13.38 -13.54
CA ALA A 7 62.35 13.35 -12.22
C ALA A 7 62.96 14.53 -11.41
N PRO A 8 62.22 15.16 -10.53
CA PRO A 8 62.37 14.79 -9.14
C PRO A 8 61.15 15.04 -8.21
N ALA A 9 61.38 14.51 -7.03
CA ALA A 9 60.99 14.99 -5.71
C ALA A 9 59.63 14.54 -5.14
N SER A 10 59.78 13.49 -4.31
CA SER A 10 59.09 13.27 -3.03
C SER A 10 58.60 14.55 -2.37
N ASN A 11 57.31 14.57 -2.03
CA ASN A 11 56.81 15.44 -0.98
C ASN A 11 55.94 14.61 -0.02
N GLU A 12 56.57 14.11 1.02
CA GLU A 12 55.97 13.64 2.26
C GLU A 12 55.31 14.85 2.94
N GLY A 13 54.00 14.94 2.85
CA GLY A 13 53.17 15.90 3.57
C GLY A 13 52.07 15.16 4.29
N ALA A 14 52.36 14.60 5.44
CA ALA A 14 51.38 14.00 6.34
C ALA A 14 50.39 15.06 6.84
N SER A 15 49.29 15.22 6.16
CA SER A 15 48.09 15.90 6.68
C SER A 15 47.25 14.89 7.46
N ARG A 16 47.46 14.87 8.78
CA ARG A 16 46.49 14.26 9.71
C ARG A 16 45.19 15.01 9.62
N LEU A 17 44.27 14.50 8.80
CA LEU A 17 42.88 14.92 8.84
C LEU A 17 42.28 14.51 10.18
N HIS A 18 41.99 15.50 10.96
CA HIS A 18 41.21 15.44 12.18
C HIS A 18 39.86 14.78 11.83
N GLN A 19 39.66 13.53 12.25
CA GLN A 19 38.32 12.92 12.24
C GLN A 19 37.49 13.63 13.31
N PRO A 20 36.38 14.27 12.96
CA PRO A 20 35.46 14.77 13.96
C PRO A 20 34.90 13.59 14.76
N ALA A 21 34.94 13.69 16.07
CA ALA A 21 34.33 12.73 16.98
C ALA A 21 32.87 12.50 16.58
N VAL A 22 32.57 11.27 16.19
CA VAL A 22 31.20 10.86 15.83
C VAL A 22 30.37 10.90 17.11
N ASP A 23 29.45 11.81 17.11
CA ASP A 23 28.56 12.21 18.18
C ASP A 23 27.81 11.02 18.78
N SER A 24 28.06 10.69 20.04
CA SER A 24 27.42 9.60 20.79
C SER A 24 25.94 9.82 21.06
N THR A 25 25.37 10.97 20.72
CA THR A 25 23.95 11.32 20.82
C THR A 25 23.08 10.59 19.82
N ARG A 26 23.64 10.12 18.69
CA ARG A 26 22.88 9.35 17.68
C ARG A 26 22.49 7.94 18.12
N SER A 27 23.20 7.35 19.06
CA SER A 27 22.95 5.99 19.57
C SER A 27 21.71 5.94 20.47
N GLY A 28 21.47 6.95 21.32
CA GLY A 28 20.34 6.98 22.25
C GLY A 28 18.97 7.16 21.55
N HIS A 29 18.93 7.92 20.47
CA HIS A 29 17.67 8.15 19.73
C HIS A 29 17.22 6.91 18.93
N ARG A 30 18.17 6.13 18.46
CA ARG A 30 17.91 4.87 17.73
C ARG A 30 17.32 3.79 18.64
N SER A 31 17.76 3.71 19.89
CA SER A 31 17.23 2.80 20.90
C SER A 31 15.77 3.14 21.25
N GLN A 32 15.45 4.40 21.47
CA GLN A 32 14.08 4.82 21.79
C GLN A 32 13.06 4.54 20.68
N ILE A 33 13.44 4.73 19.43
CA ILE A 33 12.56 4.45 18.28
C ILE A 33 12.32 2.94 18.17
N THR A 34 13.36 2.11 18.36
CA THR A 34 13.25 0.66 18.33
C THR A 34 12.33 0.16 19.45
N ASP A 35 12.48 0.67 20.67
CA ASP A 35 11.62 0.32 21.83
C ASP A 35 10.15 0.71 21.62
N GLN A 36 9.91 1.85 20.99
CA GLN A 36 8.54 2.27 20.64
C GLN A 36 7.92 1.39 19.56
N LEU A 37 8.70 1.00 18.55
CA LEU A 37 8.27 0.11 17.49
C LEU A 37 7.97 -1.30 18.03
N ASP A 38 8.78 -1.80 18.96
CA ASP A 38 8.57 -3.10 19.58
C ASP A 38 7.31 -3.10 20.47
N LYS A 39 7.05 -2.02 21.22
CA LYS A 39 5.80 -1.85 21.97
C LYS A 39 4.57 -1.79 21.05
N PHE A 40 4.68 -1.05 19.96
CA PHE A 40 3.62 -0.97 18.95
C PHE A 40 3.38 -2.35 18.30
N ASN A 41 4.44 -3.05 17.91
CA ASN A 41 4.34 -4.39 17.32
C ASN A 41 3.74 -5.40 18.30
N SER A 42 4.10 -5.33 19.58
CA SER A 42 3.52 -6.19 20.63
C SER A 42 2.03 -5.93 20.83
N ALA A 43 1.59 -4.66 20.87
CA ALA A 43 0.18 -4.30 20.94
C ALA A 43 -0.58 -4.72 19.65
N TRP A 44 0.07 -4.65 18.50
CA TRP A 44 -0.47 -5.06 17.21
C TRP A 44 -0.73 -6.58 17.16
N VAL A 45 0.25 -7.37 17.59
CA VAL A 45 0.13 -8.84 17.69
C VAL A 45 -0.92 -9.26 18.73
N ALA A 46 -1.02 -8.54 19.84
CA ALA A 46 -2.05 -8.79 20.87
C ALA A 46 -3.49 -8.59 20.37
N GLN A 47 -3.67 -7.83 19.27
CA GLN A 47 -4.94 -7.65 18.57
C GLN A 47 -5.17 -8.70 17.45
N GLY A 48 -4.35 -9.76 17.38
CA GLY A 48 -4.49 -10.84 16.43
C GLY A 48 -3.86 -10.58 15.06
N TYR A 49 -3.06 -9.52 14.90
CA TYR A 49 -2.39 -9.23 13.63
C TYR A 49 -1.03 -9.93 13.51
N PRO A 50 -0.58 -10.26 12.31
CA PRO A 50 0.75 -10.82 12.12
C PRO A 50 1.83 -9.81 12.54
N PRO A 51 2.96 -10.28 13.13
CA PRO A 51 4.02 -9.39 13.56
C PRO A 51 4.63 -8.61 12.39
N ILE A 52 4.88 -7.32 12.61
CA ILE A 52 5.55 -6.47 11.66
C ILE A 52 7.05 -6.82 11.69
N GLN A 53 7.57 -7.37 10.61
CA GLN A 53 9.00 -7.71 10.50
C GLN A 53 9.78 -6.48 10.04
N TYR A 54 10.60 -5.94 10.95
CA TYR A 54 11.57 -4.90 10.61
C TYR A 54 12.86 -5.56 10.13
N ARG A 55 13.19 -5.46 8.86
CA ARG A 55 14.53 -5.80 8.39
C ARG A 55 15.48 -4.66 8.74
N GLY A 56 16.23 -4.82 9.85
CA GLY A 56 17.31 -3.91 10.23
C GLY A 56 18.45 -4.00 9.21
N GLY A 57 18.50 -3.03 8.30
CA GLY A 57 19.65 -2.75 7.44
C GLY A 57 20.08 -1.31 7.66
N THR A 58 21.37 -1.05 7.63
CA THR A 58 21.96 0.28 7.68
C THR A 58 21.53 1.10 6.46
N GLY A 59 20.52 1.94 6.63
CA GLY A 59 19.99 2.82 5.60
C GLY A 59 18.55 2.49 5.29
N VAL A 60 17.69 3.48 5.49
CA VAL A 60 16.27 3.55 5.10
C VAL A 60 15.53 2.22 5.30
N THR A 61 14.73 2.13 6.33
CA THR A 61 13.77 1.05 6.49
C THR A 61 12.90 1.03 5.24
N GLN A 62 13.25 0.21 4.25
CA GLN A 62 12.32 -0.12 3.20
C GLN A 62 11.19 -0.90 3.88
N LEU A 63 10.14 -0.17 4.22
CA LEU A 63 8.84 -0.80 4.42
C LEU A 63 8.58 -1.56 3.13
N LEU A 64 8.61 -2.89 3.20
CA LEU A 64 8.17 -3.72 2.08
C LEU A 64 6.81 -3.17 1.66
N PRO A 65 6.57 -2.90 0.37
CA PRO A 65 5.29 -2.41 -0.08
C PRO A 65 4.22 -3.36 0.43
N ALA A 66 3.47 -2.91 1.42
CA ALA A 66 2.36 -3.66 1.99
C ALA A 66 1.16 -3.55 1.03
N GLY A 67 1.41 -3.87 -0.23
CA GLY A 67 0.35 -4.06 -1.21
C GLY A 67 -0.40 -5.36 -0.87
N PRO A 68 -1.70 -5.43 -1.11
CA PRO A 68 -2.37 -6.72 -1.15
C PRO A 68 -1.59 -7.59 -2.12
N ALA A 69 -1.36 -8.86 -1.76
CA ALA A 69 -0.82 -9.80 -2.73
C ALA A 69 -1.72 -9.71 -3.99
N PRO A 70 -1.16 -9.71 -5.21
CA PRO A 70 -1.96 -9.65 -6.45
C PRO A 70 -3.14 -10.63 -6.44
N ASP A 71 -2.97 -11.76 -5.76
CA ASP A 71 -3.99 -12.79 -5.57
C ASP A 71 -5.22 -12.32 -4.78
N THR A 72 -5.08 -11.43 -3.80
CA THR A 72 -6.22 -10.96 -2.99
C THR A 72 -7.20 -10.12 -3.82
N CYS A 73 -6.71 -9.26 -4.72
CA CYS A 73 -7.58 -8.50 -5.63
C CYS A 73 -8.32 -9.45 -6.57
N ARG A 74 -7.60 -10.43 -7.13
CA ARG A 74 -8.18 -11.44 -8.01
C ARG A 74 -9.20 -12.32 -7.29
N LEU A 75 -8.95 -12.68 -6.02
CA LEU A 75 -9.90 -13.41 -5.20
C LEU A 75 -11.17 -12.59 -4.92
N LEU A 76 -11.05 -11.28 -4.67
CA LEU A 76 -12.19 -10.38 -4.55
C LEU A 76 -13.01 -10.36 -5.83
N LEU A 77 -12.37 -10.18 -6.99
CA LEU A 77 -13.06 -10.18 -8.29
C LEU A 77 -13.76 -11.51 -8.54
N CYS A 78 -13.08 -12.64 -8.31
CA CYS A 78 -13.67 -13.97 -8.45
C CYS A 78 -14.91 -14.11 -7.57
N GLY A 79 -14.80 -13.83 -6.28
CA GLY A 79 -15.93 -13.93 -5.35
C GLY A 79 -17.09 -13.05 -5.79
N ALA A 80 -16.82 -11.82 -6.24
CA ALA A 80 -17.83 -10.86 -6.68
C ALA A 80 -18.57 -11.27 -7.96
N LEU A 81 -17.90 -11.95 -8.91
CA LEU A 81 -18.51 -12.46 -10.13
C LEU A 81 -19.61 -13.50 -9.86
N TRP A 82 -19.52 -14.23 -8.75
CA TRP A 82 -20.45 -15.28 -8.35
C TRP A 82 -21.33 -14.89 -7.16
N ALA A 83 -21.11 -13.70 -6.59
CA ALA A 83 -21.85 -13.22 -5.43
C ALA A 83 -23.24 -12.70 -5.78
N SER A 84 -24.09 -12.63 -4.75
CA SER A 84 -25.33 -11.91 -4.85
C SER A 84 -25.09 -10.40 -5.06
N GLN A 85 -26.01 -9.74 -5.76
CA GLN A 85 -26.00 -8.30 -5.95
C GLN A 85 -25.86 -7.52 -4.62
N LYS A 86 -26.52 -8.00 -3.56
CA LYS A 86 -26.45 -7.38 -2.22
C LYS A 86 -25.02 -7.44 -1.67
N ALA A 87 -24.36 -8.60 -1.81
CA ALA A 87 -22.97 -8.77 -1.33
C ALA A 87 -22.01 -7.84 -2.08
N VAL A 88 -22.14 -7.73 -3.40
CA VAL A 88 -21.32 -6.81 -4.21
C VAL A 88 -21.58 -5.36 -3.82
N LYS A 89 -22.83 -4.94 -3.65
CA LYS A 89 -23.17 -3.58 -3.21
C LYS A 89 -22.56 -3.26 -1.84
N ASN A 90 -22.63 -4.20 -0.89
CA ASN A 90 -22.00 -4.03 0.42
C ASN A 90 -20.48 -3.90 0.28
N ALA A 91 -19.83 -4.74 -0.52
CA ALA A 91 -18.41 -4.65 -0.77
C ALA A 91 -18.00 -3.31 -1.41
N ALA A 92 -18.83 -2.79 -2.32
CA ALA A 92 -18.60 -1.50 -2.99
C ALA A 92 -18.70 -0.28 -2.05
N THR A 93 -19.36 -0.41 -0.91
CA THR A 93 -19.30 0.65 0.14
C THR A 93 -17.98 0.64 0.91
N LEU A 94 -17.24 -0.45 0.86
CA LEU A 94 -15.98 -0.64 1.55
C LEU A 94 -14.77 -0.38 0.63
N VAL A 95 -14.72 -1.07 -0.50
CA VAL A 95 -13.65 -0.98 -1.49
C VAL A 95 -14.13 -0.20 -2.69
N HIS A 96 -13.56 0.97 -2.90
CA HIS A 96 -13.83 1.80 -4.07
C HIS A 96 -12.88 1.42 -5.22
N PRO A 97 -13.24 1.69 -6.49
CA PRO A 97 -12.35 1.39 -7.62
C PRO A 97 -10.96 2.01 -7.48
N GLU A 98 -10.85 3.21 -6.91
CA GLU A 98 -9.59 3.92 -6.67
C GLU A 98 -8.69 3.27 -5.60
N ASP A 99 -9.20 2.34 -4.81
CA ASP A 99 -8.39 1.56 -3.86
C ASP A 99 -7.59 0.45 -4.56
N LEU A 100 -7.89 0.17 -5.82
CA LEU A 100 -7.29 -0.87 -6.64
C LEU A 100 -6.43 -0.28 -7.75
N ASP A 101 -5.39 -1.01 -8.12
CA ASP A 101 -4.56 -0.70 -9.29
C ASP A 101 -5.14 -1.37 -10.55
N GLU A 102 -4.74 -0.86 -11.74
CA GLU A 102 -5.10 -1.54 -12.99
C GLU A 102 -4.40 -2.92 -13.09
N PRO A 103 -5.05 -3.92 -13.66
CA PRO A 103 -6.36 -3.91 -14.33
C PRO A 103 -7.58 -4.16 -13.40
N HIS A 104 -7.35 -4.42 -12.11
CA HIS A 104 -8.41 -4.76 -11.15
C HIS A 104 -9.40 -3.63 -10.95
N ARG A 105 -8.93 -2.37 -11.01
CA ARG A 105 -9.77 -1.16 -10.90
C ARG A 105 -10.87 -1.16 -11.96
N THR A 106 -10.51 -1.34 -13.22
CA THR A 106 -11.44 -1.36 -14.34
C THR A 106 -12.47 -2.48 -14.19
N ILE A 107 -12.03 -3.70 -13.85
CA ILE A 107 -12.91 -4.85 -13.67
C ILE A 107 -13.87 -4.62 -12.49
N TRP A 108 -13.34 -4.13 -11.35
CA TRP A 108 -14.16 -3.85 -10.17
C TRP A 108 -15.21 -2.77 -10.43
N ALA A 109 -14.86 -1.69 -11.12
CA ALA A 109 -15.79 -0.63 -11.51
C ALA A 109 -16.94 -1.17 -12.37
N ALA A 110 -16.66 -2.06 -13.32
CA ALA A 110 -17.66 -2.71 -14.14
C ALA A 110 -18.59 -3.63 -13.31
N ILE A 111 -18.02 -4.44 -12.40
CA ILE A 111 -18.80 -5.31 -11.49
C ILE A 111 -19.75 -4.47 -10.63
N VAL A 112 -19.28 -3.40 -10.02
CA VAL A 112 -20.07 -2.51 -9.15
C VAL A 112 -21.19 -1.83 -9.95
N THR A 113 -20.88 -1.34 -11.16
CA THR A 113 -21.85 -0.72 -12.06
C THR A 113 -22.97 -1.68 -12.44
N LEU A 114 -22.64 -2.90 -12.81
CA LEU A 114 -23.62 -3.94 -13.18
C LEU A 114 -24.44 -4.40 -11.98
N ALA A 115 -23.84 -4.57 -10.81
CA ALA A 115 -24.56 -4.88 -9.58
C ALA A 115 -25.56 -3.78 -9.22
N GLY A 116 -25.26 -2.51 -9.52
CA GLY A 116 -26.22 -1.39 -9.44
C GLY A 116 -27.48 -1.62 -10.28
N ARG A 117 -27.32 -2.20 -11.46
CA ARG A 117 -28.39 -2.50 -12.44
C ARG A 117 -29.05 -3.88 -12.24
N GLY A 118 -28.60 -4.66 -11.27
CA GLY A 118 -29.15 -6.01 -11.03
C GLY A 118 -28.54 -7.12 -11.88
N ILE A 119 -27.42 -6.85 -12.53
CA ILE A 119 -26.75 -7.78 -13.45
C ILE A 119 -25.48 -8.31 -12.77
N THR A 120 -25.22 -9.60 -12.94
CA THR A 120 -24.01 -10.27 -12.42
C THR A 120 -23.46 -11.23 -13.49
N GLY A 121 -22.20 -11.66 -13.30
CA GLY A 121 -21.55 -12.67 -14.13
C GLY A 121 -20.46 -12.12 -15.05
N ALA A 122 -19.47 -12.96 -15.32
CA ALA A 122 -18.25 -12.59 -16.03
C ALA A 122 -18.49 -12.08 -17.46
N GLN A 123 -19.43 -12.69 -18.19
CA GLN A 123 -19.74 -12.26 -19.55
C GLN A 123 -20.31 -10.83 -19.57
N ALA A 124 -21.25 -10.53 -18.67
CA ALA A 124 -21.82 -9.18 -18.57
C ALA A 124 -20.74 -8.14 -18.21
N VAL A 125 -19.79 -8.50 -17.33
CA VAL A 125 -18.66 -7.64 -16.98
C VAL A 125 -17.77 -7.37 -18.19
N MET A 126 -17.48 -8.39 -19.00
CA MET A 126 -16.73 -8.21 -20.25
C MET A 126 -17.45 -7.29 -21.22
N ASP A 127 -18.75 -7.49 -21.41
CA ASP A 127 -19.58 -6.68 -22.30
C ASP A 127 -19.62 -5.20 -21.85
N GLU A 128 -19.69 -4.96 -20.52
CA GLU A 128 -19.63 -3.61 -19.96
C GLU A 128 -18.27 -2.95 -20.20
N ILE A 129 -17.17 -3.68 -19.97
CA ILE A 129 -15.80 -3.20 -20.22
C ILE A 129 -15.59 -2.86 -21.71
N ILE A 130 -16.12 -3.69 -22.61
CA ILE A 130 -16.08 -3.40 -24.06
C ILE A 130 -16.90 -2.14 -24.38
N ARG A 131 -18.09 -2.02 -23.79
CA ARG A 131 -18.98 -0.87 -23.97
C ARG A 131 -18.36 0.45 -23.51
N THR A 132 -17.56 0.44 -22.43
CA THR A 132 -16.86 1.64 -21.93
C THR A 132 -15.57 1.95 -22.69
N GLY A 133 -15.09 1.04 -23.52
CA GLY A 133 -13.85 1.20 -24.29
C GLY A 133 -12.59 0.80 -23.53
N ASP A 134 -12.72 0.23 -22.33
CA ASP A 134 -11.60 -0.10 -21.43
C ASP A 134 -11.04 -1.53 -21.63
N ALA A 135 -11.48 -2.22 -22.69
CA ALA A 135 -11.17 -3.63 -22.97
C ALA A 135 -9.74 -3.85 -23.50
N SER A 136 -8.72 -3.39 -22.76
CA SER A 136 -7.33 -3.72 -23.07
C SER A 136 -7.06 -5.23 -22.95
N GLN A 137 -5.99 -5.72 -23.59
CA GLN A 137 -5.62 -7.14 -23.49
C GLN A 137 -5.36 -7.52 -22.01
N LEU A 138 -4.68 -6.66 -21.26
CA LEU A 138 -4.39 -6.87 -19.85
C LEU A 138 -5.68 -7.06 -19.01
N VAL A 139 -6.71 -6.26 -19.25
CA VAL A 139 -8.00 -6.34 -18.55
C VAL A 139 -8.73 -7.65 -18.92
N ARG A 140 -8.69 -8.07 -20.19
CA ARG A 140 -9.31 -9.33 -20.66
C ARG A 140 -8.64 -10.54 -20.02
N ASP A 141 -7.29 -10.56 -20.01
CA ASP A 141 -6.52 -11.65 -19.46
C ASP A 141 -6.75 -11.75 -17.95
N GLU A 142 -6.77 -10.61 -17.23
CA GLU A 142 -7.03 -10.59 -15.81
C GLU A 142 -8.45 -11.03 -15.45
N LEU A 143 -9.48 -10.56 -16.19
CA LEU A 143 -10.85 -11.04 -15.98
C LEU A 143 -10.97 -12.56 -16.18
N THR A 144 -10.31 -13.09 -17.20
CA THR A 144 -10.26 -14.53 -17.46
C THR A 144 -9.62 -15.28 -16.28
N GLN A 145 -8.50 -14.79 -15.78
CA GLN A 145 -7.82 -15.38 -14.62
C GLN A 145 -8.66 -15.25 -13.34
N ALA A 146 -9.36 -14.12 -13.16
CA ALA A 146 -10.23 -13.91 -12.02
C ALA A 146 -11.39 -14.92 -11.99
N THR A 147 -11.93 -15.35 -13.13
CA THR A 147 -13.06 -16.32 -13.15
C THR A 147 -12.71 -17.68 -12.52
N THR A 148 -11.43 -18.04 -12.47
CA THR A 148 -10.94 -19.34 -11.98
C THR A 148 -10.03 -19.22 -10.75
N ALA A 149 -9.95 -18.04 -10.14
CA ALA A 149 -9.01 -17.78 -9.04
C ALA A 149 -9.37 -18.48 -7.71
N GLY A 150 -10.56 -19.07 -7.60
CA GLY A 150 -10.99 -19.77 -6.39
C GLY A 150 -11.50 -18.85 -5.27
N GLY A 151 -11.76 -17.57 -5.57
CA GLY A 151 -12.40 -16.67 -4.62
C GLY A 151 -13.86 -17.06 -4.39
N VAL A 152 -14.30 -17.05 -3.13
CA VAL A 152 -15.65 -17.43 -2.73
C VAL A 152 -16.45 -16.22 -2.27
N PRO A 153 -17.77 -16.15 -2.59
CA PRO A 153 -18.61 -15.01 -2.24
C PRO A 153 -18.66 -14.69 -0.74
N GLU A 154 -18.64 -15.72 0.11
CA GLU A 154 -18.70 -15.59 1.56
C GLU A 154 -17.45 -14.90 2.15
N ALA A 155 -16.31 -15.03 1.48
CA ALA A 155 -15.05 -14.43 1.91
C ALA A 155 -14.83 -12.99 1.39
N ILE A 156 -15.78 -12.41 0.65
CA ILE A 156 -15.67 -11.03 0.14
C ILE A 156 -15.31 -10.02 1.23
N PRO A 157 -15.95 -10.01 2.43
CA PRO A 157 -15.57 -9.08 3.49
C PRO A 157 -14.11 -9.22 3.92
N TYR A 158 -13.59 -10.44 3.97
CA TYR A 158 -12.20 -10.73 4.29
C TYR A 158 -11.26 -10.16 3.20
N TYR A 159 -11.56 -10.38 1.92
CA TYR A 159 -10.76 -9.82 0.83
C TYR A 159 -10.76 -8.28 0.84
N CYS A 160 -11.92 -7.67 1.09
CA CYS A 160 -12.04 -6.22 1.28
C CYS A 160 -11.13 -5.73 2.42
N ALA A 161 -11.13 -6.40 3.57
CA ALA A 161 -10.30 -6.04 4.71
C ALA A 161 -8.80 -6.12 4.38
N GLN A 162 -8.35 -7.13 3.64
CA GLN A 162 -6.96 -7.29 3.22
C GLN A 162 -6.53 -6.18 2.26
N ILE A 163 -7.36 -5.88 1.26
CA ILE A 163 -7.11 -4.81 0.27
C ILE A 163 -7.01 -3.46 0.98
N LEU A 164 -7.98 -3.14 1.84
CA LEU A 164 -8.01 -1.87 2.58
C LEU A 164 -6.83 -1.75 3.56
N ALA A 165 -6.39 -2.85 4.18
CA ALA A 165 -5.21 -2.85 5.03
C ALA A 165 -3.94 -2.50 4.24
N GLY A 166 -3.78 -3.06 3.04
CA GLY A 166 -2.69 -2.72 2.14
C GLY A 166 -2.75 -1.27 1.67
N HIS A 167 -3.93 -0.82 1.24
CA HIS A 167 -4.14 0.55 0.80
C HIS A 167 -3.88 1.57 1.92
N PHE A 168 -4.36 1.30 3.15
CA PHE A 168 -4.12 2.15 4.31
C PHE A 168 -2.62 2.33 4.59
N ARG A 169 -1.84 1.24 4.56
CA ARG A 169 -0.40 1.31 4.78
C ARG A 169 0.31 2.16 3.73
N ARG A 170 -0.02 1.96 2.44
CA ARG A 170 0.52 2.77 1.35
C ARG A 170 0.14 4.24 1.47
N ALA A 171 -1.10 4.53 1.87
CA ALA A 171 -1.57 5.90 2.07
C ALA A 171 -0.84 6.60 3.22
N VAL A 172 -0.58 5.89 4.34
CA VAL A 172 0.21 6.41 5.47
C VAL A 172 1.64 6.70 5.04
N GLU A 173 2.29 5.78 4.32
CA GLU A 173 3.65 5.94 3.81
C GLU A 173 3.76 7.14 2.86
N SER A 174 2.85 7.21 1.88
CA SER A 174 2.82 8.30 0.89
C SER A 174 2.58 9.67 1.57
N HIS A 175 1.64 9.73 2.51
CA HIS A 175 1.35 10.96 3.25
C HIS A 175 2.55 11.39 4.12
N GLY A 176 3.15 10.45 4.85
CA GLY A 176 4.34 10.72 5.65
C GLY A 176 5.53 11.22 4.80
N THR A 177 5.78 10.58 3.66
CA THR A 177 6.82 11.01 2.71
C THR A 177 6.51 12.41 2.16
N GLY A 178 5.25 12.67 1.81
CA GLY A 178 4.80 13.99 1.36
C GLY A 178 5.03 15.07 2.43
N LEU A 179 4.66 14.81 3.69
CA LEU A 179 4.87 15.76 4.79
C LEU A 179 6.35 16.09 4.99
N VAL A 180 7.24 15.10 4.89
CA VAL A 180 8.69 15.32 4.96
C VAL A 180 9.16 16.22 3.81
N GLY A 181 8.67 15.99 2.59
CA GLY A 181 9.00 16.85 1.44
C GLY A 181 8.51 18.29 1.61
N TRP A 182 7.25 18.46 1.98
CA TRP A 182 6.64 19.79 2.17
C TRP A 182 7.24 20.57 3.35
N SER A 183 7.70 19.90 4.40
CA SER A 183 8.33 20.56 5.56
C SER A 183 9.56 21.40 5.20
N ALA A 184 10.18 21.14 4.06
CA ALA A 184 11.35 21.89 3.60
C ALA A 184 11.00 23.12 2.75
N THR A 185 9.78 23.21 2.21
CA THR A 185 9.43 24.23 1.18
C THR A 185 8.10 24.92 1.37
N ALA A 186 7.16 24.33 2.10
CA ALA A 186 5.84 24.89 2.33
C ALA A 186 5.86 25.87 3.52
N SER A 187 4.96 26.86 3.51
CA SER A 187 4.66 27.67 4.68
C SER A 187 3.99 26.84 5.79
N GLU A 188 4.00 27.33 7.02
CA GLU A 188 3.37 26.67 8.16
C GLU A 188 1.86 26.44 7.94
N ASP A 189 1.16 27.39 7.33
CA ASP A 189 -0.25 27.27 7.03
C ASP A 189 -0.54 26.19 5.98
N GLU A 190 0.23 26.17 4.89
CA GLU A 190 0.13 25.13 3.86
C GLU A 190 0.47 23.74 4.43
N LEU A 191 1.52 23.65 5.26
CA LEU A 191 1.89 22.40 5.89
C LEU A 191 0.78 21.89 6.82
N TRP A 192 0.14 22.80 7.57
CA TRP A 192 -0.99 22.46 8.42
C TRP A 192 -2.19 21.95 7.60
N GLU A 193 -2.50 22.59 6.49
CA GLU A 193 -3.56 22.16 5.57
C GLU A 193 -3.30 20.74 5.04
N HIS A 194 -2.05 20.44 4.65
CA HIS A 194 -1.65 19.09 4.24
C HIS A 194 -1.83 18.05 5.35
N VAL A 195 -1.45 18.37 6.59
CA VAL A 195 -1.63 17.48 7.75
C VAL A 195 -3.11 17.17 7.97
N VAL A 196 -3.96 18.21 7.98
CA VAL A 196 -5.41 18.05 8.24
C VAL A 196 -6.10 17.26 7.13
N THR A 197 -5.82 17.61 5.88
CA THR A 197 -6.41 16.95 4.70
C THR A 197 -6.00 15.50 4.61
N GLY A 198 -4.69 15.22 4.75
CA GLY A 198 -4.18 13.85 4.74
C GLY A 198 -4.68 13.03 5.91
N GLY A 199 -4.71 13.60 7.12
CA GLY A 199 -5.24 12.94 8.31
C GLY A 199 -6.74 12.59 8.18
N THR A 200 -7.53 13.47 7.57
CA THR A 200 -8.96 13.23 7.30
C THR A 200 -9.14 12.06 6.32
N ARG A 201 -8.33 12.03 5.23
CA ARG A 201 -8.34 10.94 4.27
C ARG A 201 -7.96 9.61 4.91
N LEU A 202 -6.90 9.59 5.72
CA LEU A 202 -6.45 8.39 6.43
C LEU A 202 -7.50 7.89 7.43
N ARG A 203 -8.19 8.79 8.12
CA ARG A 203 -9.31 8.43 9.02
C ARG A 203 -10.43 7.73 8.26
N GLY A 204 -10.91 8.29 7.15
CA GLY A 204 -11.96 7.69 6.33
C GLY A 204 -11.57 6.29 5.81
N LEU A 205 -10.30 6.10 5.43
CA LEU A 205 -9.79 4.80 5.01
C LEU A 205 -9.71 3.80 6.17
N HIS A 206 -9.30 4.25 7.37
CA HIS A 206 -9.29 3.43 8.58
C HIS A 206 -10.70 3.00 9.01
N ASP A 207 -11.69 3.87 8.90
CA ASP A 207 -13.08 3.57 9.23
C ASP A 207 -13.65 2.49 8.30
N ARG A 208 -13.38 2.58 6.99
CA ARG A 208 -13.75 1.53 6.01
C ARG A 208 -13.06 0.19 6.32
N LEU A 209 -11.77 0.21 6.67
CA LEU A 209 -11.02 -0.97 7.08
C LEU A 209 -11.62 -1.62 8.32
N THR A 210 -12.01 -0.82 9.31
CA THR A 210 -12.64 -1.31 10.54
C THR A 210 -13.99 -1.96 10.26
N ALA A 211 -14.80 -1.34 9.39
CA ALA A 211 -16.08 -1.89 8.96
C ALA A 211 -15.90 -3.22 8.20
N ALA A 212 -14.90 -3.31 7.30
CA ALA A 212 -14.61 -4.53 6.55
C ALA A 212 -14.19 -5.69 7.48
N ARG A 213 -13.38 -5.40 8.50
CA ARG A 213 -12.95 -6.41 9.51
C ARG A 213 -14.10 -6.92 10.33
N LYS A 214 -15.01 -6.04 10.75
CA LYS A 214 -16.22 -6.45 11.46
C LYS A 214 -17.06 -7.39 10.60
N GLY A 215 -17.35 -7.03 9.37
CA GLY A 215 -18.09 -7.90 8.45
C GLY A 215 -17.39 -9.23 8.14
N ALA A 216 -16.05 -9.28 8.20
CA ALA A 216 -15.29 -10.52 8.05
C ALA A 216 -15.39 -11.41 9.30
N GLY A 217 -15.48 -10.84 10.51
CA GLY A 217 -15.69 -11.59 11.76
C GLY A 217 -17.09 -12.21 11.82
N ASP A 218 -18.09 -11.44 11.48
CA ASP A 218 -19.50 -11.89 11.51
C ASP A 218 -19.80 -13.03 10.49
N ALA A 219 -18.94 -13.22 9.48
CA ALA A 219 -19.09 -14.30 8.49
C ALA A 219 -18.55 -15.67 8.96
N HIS A 220 -17.89 -15.73 10.11
CA HIS A 220 -17.29 -16.94 10.68
C HIS A 220 -18.03 -17.47 11.92
N GLU A 221 -19.08 -16.79 12.39
CA GLU A 221 -20.01 -17.25 13.43
C GLU A 221 -21.25 -17.89 12.80
#